data_691aada5cef9ceef10eed1660a3bbfb3
#
_entry.id   691aada5cef9ceef10eed1660a3bbfb3
#
_cell.length_a   1.000
_cell.length_b   1.000
_cell.length_c   1.000
_cell.angle_alpha   90.00
_cell.angle_beta   90.00
_cell.angle_gamma   90.00
#
_symmetry.space_group_name_H-M   'P 1'
#
loop_
_entity.id
_entity.type
_entity.pdbx_description
1 polymer ?
#
loop_
_entity_poly.entity_id
_entity_poly.type
_entity_poly.pdbx_seq_one_letter_code
_entity_poly.pdbx_strand_id
1 'polypeptide(L)'
;MGKTWVDHLLFPSDIGYKRSEGMHDHALLPLFEQIDLSEGNHFIVLHQRGSHAPYAYYLSEEEKAFKENTPLDNYDSTLYNTDQFIEKVFKQLKQHHDDWVLIYTSDHGQFVSNQVYNQGTAKEANYLVPIMTYTENTALQQLQRPFLACDRLFHQQLSTFIIKMLGYDMPISDCQHGVINSLILTGDSGYLEVQGNQPPAFFIPKNRSK
;
A
#
# COMPACT_ATOMS: atom_id res chain seq x y z
N MET A 1 10.26 10.85 -6.50
CA MET A 1 10.83 11.55 -5.32
C MET A 1 12.23 12.01 -5.67
N GLY A 2 12.57 13.27 -5.38
CA GLY A 2 13.93 13.75 -5.54
C GLY A 2 14.82 13.23 -4.40
N LYS A 3 16.07 12.87 -4.74
CA LYS A 3 17.06 12.38 -3.75
C LYS A 3 17.34 13.36 -2.59
N THR A 4 16.81 14.57 -2.61
CA THR A 4 17.03 15.60 -1.59
C THR A 4 16.28 15.37 -0.26
N TRP A 5 15.35 14.42 -0.21
CA TRP A 5 14.51 14.16 0.97
C TRP A 5 14.63 12.72 1.50
N VAL A 6 15.55 11.94 0.93
CA VAL A 6 15.77 10.54 1.27
C VAL A 6 17.28 10.35 1.43
N ASP A 7 17.71 9.89 2.59
CA ASP A 7 19.13 9.63 2.86
C ASP A 7 19.67 8.50 1.99
N HIS A 8 18.85 7.45 1.81
CA HIS A 8 19.18 6.29 0.99
C HIS A 8 18.02 5.97 0.05
N LEU A 9 18.29 5.93 -1.25
CA LEU A 9 17.38 5.48 -2.28
C LEU A 9 18.03 4.34 -3.04
N LEU A 10 17.54 3.12 -2.81
CA LEU A 10 18.07 1.89 -3.40
C LEU A 10 17.05 1.30 -4.38
N PHE A 11 17.55 0.70 -5.45
CA PHE A 11 16.75 0.00 -6.43
C PHE A 11 17.19 -1.46 -6.53
N PRO A 12 16.32 -2.40 -6.91
CA PRO A 12 16.71 -3.79 -7.14
C PRO A 12 17.86 -3.95 -8.15
N SER A 13 17.98 -3.03 -9.12
CA SER A 13 19.11 -2.99 -10.05
C SER A 13 20.46 -2.74 -9.38
N ASP A 14 20.48 -2.09 -8.21
CA ASP A 14 21.71 -1.78 -7.48
C ASP A 14 22.35 -3.05 -6.90
N ILE A 15 21.57 -4.13 -6.72
CA ILE A 15 22.02 -5.47 -6.34
C ILE A 15 22.06 -6.46 -7.51
N GLY A 16 22.01 -5.95 -8.76
CA GLY A 16 22.13 -6.77 -9.96
C GLY A 16 20.85 -7.54 -10.35
N TYR A 17 19.71 -7.24 -9.74
CA TYR A 17 18.45 -7.89 -10.06
C TYR A 17 18.00 -7.62 -11.51
N LYS A 18 17.56 -8.66 -12.20
CA LYS A 18 17.08 -8.58 -13.58
C LYS A 18 15.56 -8.75 -13.63
N ARG A 19 14.89 -7.92 -14.41
CA ARG A 19 13.43 -7.93 -14.58
C ARG A 19 12.84 -9.28 -15.02
N SER A 20 13.64 -10.12 -15.66
CA SER A 20 13.24 -11.46 -16.12
C SER A 20 13.17 -12.53 -15.00
N GLU A 21 13.53 -12.16 -13.77
CA GLU A 21 13.66 -13.10 -12.65
C GLU A 21 12.40 -13.17 -11.75
N GLY A 22 11.23 -12.72 -12.24
CA GLY A 22 9.97 -12.78 -11.51
C GLY A 22 9.57 -11.48 -10.81
N MET A 23 8.87 -11.56 -9.69
CA MET A 23 8.44 -10.39 -8.93
C MET A 23 9.62 -9.64 -8.34
N HIS A 24 9.72 -8.37 -8.72
CA HIS A 24 10.77 -7.47 -8.25
C HIS A 24 10.70 -7.19 -6.74
N ASP A 25 9.54 -7.38 -6.12
CA ASP A 25 9.31 -7.03 -4.73
C ASP A 25 10.18 -7.85 -3.78
N HIS A 26 10.38 -9.14 -4.07
CA HIS A 26 11.25 -9.99 -3.28
C HIS A 26 12.73 -9.58 -3.35
N ALA A 27 13.14 -8.84 -4.38
CA ALA A 27 14.49 -8.26 -4.47
C ALA A 27 14.70 -7.08 -3.48
N LEU A 28 13.65 -6.57 -2.86
CA LEU A 28 13.77 -5.57 -1.80
C LEU A 28 14.24 -6.20 -0.47
N LEU A 29 14.02 -7.51 -0.26
CA LEU A 29 14.40 -8.18 1.00
C LEU A 29 15.90 -8.13 1.26
N PRO A 30 16.80 -8.52 0.33
CA PRO A 30 18.24 -8.39 0.55
C PRO A 30 18.70 -6.95 0.79
N LEU A 31 18.01 -5.94 0.24
CA LEU A 31 18.29 -4.54 0.52
C LEU A 31 17.87 -4.16 1.94
N PHE A 32 16.69 -4.63 2.37
CA PHE A 32 16.20 -4.42 3.72
C PHE A 32 17.09 -5.11 4.77
N GLU A 33 17.57 -6.32 4.49
CA GLU A 33 18.48 -7.08 5.37
C GLU A 33 19.84 -6.41 5.60
N GLN A 34 20.26 -5.53 4.68
CA GLN A 34 21.52 -4.80 4.81
C GLN A 34 21.42 -3.56 5.71
N ILE A 35 20.21 -3.15 6.10
CA ILE A 35 20.00 -1.97 6.94
C ILE A 35 20.31 -2.37 8.38
N ASP A 36 21.26 -1.69 9.00
CA ASP A 36 21.54 -1.85 10.43
C ASP A 36 20.45 -1.14 11.24
N LEU A 37 19.54 -1.92 11.80
CA LEU A 37 18.44 -1.44 12.62
C LEU A 37 18.80 -1.31 14.12
N SER A 38 20.05 -1.61 14.49
CA SER A 38 20.48 -1.59 15.90
C SER A 38 20.75 -0.17 16.43
N GLU A 39 20.99 0.80 15.55
CA GLU A 39 21.32 2.17 15.93
C GLU A 39 20.42 3.18 15.24
N GLY A 40 20.00 4.20 16.00
CA GLY A 40 19.24 5.35 15.48
C GLY A 40 17.76 5.07 15.23
N ASN A 41 17.12 6.04 14.58
CA ASN A 41 15.72 5.94 14.18
C ASN A 41 15.63 5.81 12.65
N HIS A 42 14.86 4.86 12.18
CA HIS A 42 14.71 4.57 10.77
C HIS A 42 13.27 4.81 10.32
N PHE A 43 13.11 5.45 9.17
CA PHE A 43 11.87 5.46 8.40
C PHE A 43 12.14 4.80 7.05
N ILE A 44 11.68 3.57 6.88
CA ILE A 44 11.97 2.75 5.72
C ILE A 44 10.71 2.59 4.90
N VAL A 45 10.81 2.86 3.60
CA VAL A 45 9.74 2.65 2.63
C VAL A 45 10.17 1.55 1.65
N LEU A 46 9.56 0.39 1.76
CA LEU A 46 9.69 -0.68 0.78
C LEU A 46 8.62 -0.49 -0.29
N HIS A 47 8.99 0.19 -1.38
CA HIS A 47 8.06 0.50 -2.45
C HIS A 47 7.92 -0.70 -3.38
N GLN A 48 6.89 -1.50 -3.13
CA GLN A 48 6.54 -2.66 -3.92
C GLN A 48 5.91 -2.25 -5.25
N ARG A 49 6.10 -3.09 -6.27
CA ARG A 49 5.28 -3.07 -7.46
C ARG A 49 3.87 -3.60 -7.16
N GLY A 50 3.80 -4.58 -6.26
CA GLY A 50 2.57 -5.22 -5.85
C GLY A 50 1.82 -5.84 -7.03
N SER A 51 0.49 -5.76 -6.95
CA SER A 51 -0.42 -6.31 -7.95
C SER A 51 -0.64 -5.38 -9.15
N HIS A 52 0.45 -4.82 -9.71
CA HIS A 52 0.36 -3.98 -10.91
C HIS A 52 0.21 -4.83 -12.18
N ALA A 53 -0.76 -4.50 -13.02
CA ALA A 53 -0.98 -5.16 -14.30
C ALA A 53 0.20 -4.93 -15.30
N PRO A 54 0.48 -5.86 -16.21
CA PRO A 54 -0.14 -7.18 -16.41
C PRO A 54 0.40 -8.21 -15.42
N TYR A 55 -0.47 -8.79 -14.63
CA TYR A 55 -0.10 -9.62 -13.46
C TYR A 55 0.80 -10.81 -13.82
N ALA A 56 0.41 -11.60 -14.81
CA ALA A 56 1.14 -12.80 -15.23
C ALA A 56 2.58 -12.53 -15.71
N TYR A 57 2.85 -11.31 -16.16
CA TYR A 57 4.16 -10.95 -16.70
C TYR A 57 5.27 -10.93 -15.63
N TYR A 58 4.88 -10.74 -14.38
CA TYR A 58 5.82 -10.59 -13.26
C TYR A 58 5.87 -11.80 -12.34
N LEU A 59 5.08 -12.83 -12.65
CA LEU A 59 5.05 -14.08 -11.92
C LEU A 59 5.88 -15.13 -12.65
N SER A 60 6.83 -15.74 -11.98
CA SER A 60 7.40 -17.02 -12.42
C SER A 60 6.37 -18.13 -12.26
N GLU A 61 6.59 -19.29 -12.88
CA GLU A 61 5.69 -20.44 -12.74
C GLU A 61 5.57 -20.93 -11.29
N GLU A 62 6.61 -20.74 -10.48
CA GLU A 62 6.65 -21.10 -9.07
C GLU A 62 5.83 -20.13 -8.20
N GLU A 63 5.76 -18.86 -8.60
CA GLU A 63 5.01 -17.81 -7.91
C GLU A 63 3.52 -17.83 -8.24
N LYS A 64 3.08 -18.57 -9.23
CA LYS A 64 1.67 -18.77 -9.57
C LYS A 64 1.01 -19.73 -8.59
N ALA A 65 0.44 -19.19 -7.51
CA ALA A 65 -0.30 -19.96 -6.52
C ALA A 65 -1.62 -20.53 -7.11
N PHE A 66 -2.28 -19.75 -7.98
CA PHE A 66 -3.51 -20.10 -8.68
C PHE A 66 -3.21 -20.34 -10.16
N LYS A 67 -3.76 -21.40 -10.76
CA LYS A 67 -3.23 -21.94 -12.03
C LYS A 67 -4.21 -21.98 -13.19
N GLU A 68 -5.42 -21.48 -13.06
CA GLU A 68 -6.37 -21.41 -14.18
C GLU A 68 -5.99 -20.32 -15.20
N ASN A 69 -5.00 -19.48 -14.84
CA ASN A 69 -4.43 -18.43 -15.67
C ASN A 69 -5.46 -17.37 -16.14
N THR A 70 -6.51 -17.17 -15.35
CA THR A 70 -7.42 -16.05 -15.53
C THR A 70 -6.78 -14.75 -15.02
N PRO A 71 -7.28 -13.56 -15.40
CA PRO A 71 -6.84 -12.31 -14.77
C PRO A 71 -6.98 -12.31 -13.25
N LEU A 72 -8.03 -12.92 -12.70
CA LEU A 72 -8.26 -13.04 -11.27
C LEU A 72 -7.22 -13.94 -10.61
N ASP A 73 -6.95 -15.13 -11.16
CA ASP A 73 -5.93 -16.03 -10.60
C ASP A 73 -4.54 -15.42 -10.58
N ASN A 74 -4.18 -14.73 -11.67
CA ASN A 74 -2.91 -14.04 -11.73
C ASN A 74 -2.84 -12.89 -10.72
N TYR A 75 -3.92 -12.15 -10.54
CA TYR A 75 -4.03 -11.12 -9.52
C TYR A 75 -3.90 -11.72 -8.11
N ASP A 76 -4.67 -12.76 -7.81
CA ASP A 76 -4.63 -13.45 -6.51
C ASP A 76 -3.25 -14.06 -6.23
N SER A 77 -2.57 -14.55 -7.26
CA SER A 77 -1.18 -15.00 -7.14
C SER A 77 -0.23 -13.85 -6.76
N THR A 78 -0.43 -12.64 -7.30
CA THR A 78 0.37 -11.47 -6.88
C THR A 78 0.08 -11.07 -5.43
N LEU A 79 -1.18 -11.16 -4.98
CA LEU A 79 -1.53 -10.92 -3.58
C LEU A 79 -0.89 -11.95 -2.64
N TYR A 80 -0.92 -13.23 -3.03
CA TYR A 80 -0.25 -14.29 -2.28
C TYR A 80 1.25 -14.02 -2.13
N ASN A 81 1.93 -13.60 -3.20
CA ASN A 81 3.35 -13.25 -3.15
C ASN A 81 3.62 -11.99 -2.30
N THR A 82 2.72 -11.02 -2.32
CA THR A 82 2.78 -9.85 -1.42
C THR A 82 2.67 -10.27 0.04
N ASP A 83 1.77 -11.21 0.36
CA ASP A 83 1.62 -11.75 1.72
C ASP A 83 2.92 -12.44 2.17
N GLN A 84 3.52 -13.27 1.31
CA GLN A 84 4.82 -13.90 1.57
C GLN A 84 5.95 -12.88 1.78
N PHE A 85 5.92 -11.77 1.05
CA PHE A 85 6.87 -10.67 1.22
C PHE A 85 6.71 -10.01 2.60
N ILE A 86 5.47 -9.66 2.96
CA ILE A 86 5.16 -9.03 4.25
C ILE A 86 5.56 -9.96 5.41
N GLU A 87 5.31 -11.26 5.29
CA GLU A 87 5.72 -12.26 6.28
C GLU A 87 7.24 -12.26 6.50
N LYS A 88 8.03 -12.17 5.43
CA LYS A 88 9.50 -12.12 5.53
C LYS A 88 9.99 -10.84 6.18
N VAL A 89 9.43 -9.69 5.80
CA VAL A 89 9.72 -8.40 6.46
C VAL A 89 9.38 -8.48 7.96
N PHE A 90 8.21 -8.99 8.28
CA PHE A 90 7.76 -9.17 9.67
C PHE A 90 8.72 -10.07 10.46
N LYS A 91 9.12 -11.22 9.91
CA LYS A 91 10.07 -12.14 10.56
C LYS A 91 11.42 -11.48 10.83
N GLN A 92 11.87 -10.61 9.94
CA GLN A 92 13.12 -9.87 10.14
C GLN A 92 12.96 -8.84 11.25
N LEU A 93 11.88 -8.05 11.26
CA LEU A 93 11.61 -7.08 12.32
C LEU A 93 11.52 -7.75 13.70
N LYS A 94 10.94 -8.93 13.79
CA LYS A 94 10.84 -9.73 15.04
C LYS A 94 12.20 -10.15 15.64
N GLN A 95 13.29 -10.00 14.92
CA GLN A 95 14.65 -10.28 15.43
C GLN A 95 15.24 -9.05 16.15
N HIS A 96 14.61 -7.89 16.05
CA HIS A 96 15.00 -6.65 16.70
C HIS A 96 14.13 -6.37 17.92
N HIS A 97 14.41 -5.25 18.61
CA HIS A 97 13.57 -4.76 19.70
C HIS A 97 12.16 -4.40 19.20
N ASP A 98 11.18 -4.32 20.12
CA ASP A 98 9.75 -4.14 19.77
C ASP A 98 9.38 -2.67 19.45
N ASP A 99 10.33 -1.79 19.25
CA ASP A 99 10.15 -0.36 18.99
C ASP A 99 9.96 -0.02 17.51
N TRP A 100 9.31 -0.91 16.78
CA TRP A 100 8.98 -0.73 15.37
C TRP A 100 7.47 -0.78 15.12
N VAL A 101 7.07 -0.16 14.04
CA VAL A 101 5.72 -0.27 13.47
C VAL A 101 5.83 -0.68 12.02
N LEU A 102 5.17 -1.77 11.65
CA LEU A 102 4.96 -2.16 10.26
C LEU A 102 3.63 -1.58 9.78
N ILE A 103 3.67 -0.85 8.66
CA ILE A 103 2.49 -0.31 7.99
C ILE A 103 2.50 -0.81 6.56
N TYR A 104 1.39 -1.37 6.12
CA TYR A 104 1.17 -1.75 4.72
C TYR A 104 -0.06 -1.06 4.18
N THR A 105 0.04 -0.50 2.98
CA THR A 105 -1.07 0.04 2.20
C THR A 105 -0.72 0.01 0.71
N SER A 106 -1.69 0.30 -0.14
CA SER A 106 -1.50 0.50 -1.58
C SER A 106 -1.84 1.93 -1.97
N ASP A 107 -1.32 2.41 -3.08
CA ASP A 107 -1.60 3.73 -3.65
C ASP A 107 -3.01 3.82 -4.26
N HIS A 108 -3.49 2.74 -4.89
CA HIS A 108 -4.85 2.62 -5.44
C HIS A 108 -5.30 1.16 -5.47
N GLY A 109 -6.61 0.97 -5.60
CA GLY A 109 -7.23 -0.33 -5.83
C GLY A 109 -7.35 -0.67 -7.31
N GLN A 110 -7.93 -1.85 -7.58
CA GLN A 110 -8.18 -2.34 -8.94
C GLN A 110 -9.51 -3.08 -8.99
N PHE A 111 -10.18 -3.02 -10.12
CA PHE A 111 -11.29 -3.92 -10.43
C PHE A 111 -10.75 -5.11 -11.21
N VAL A 112 -10.93 -6.30 -10.67
CA VAL A 112 -10.47 -7.56 -11.29
C VAL A 112 -11.61 -8.56 -11.32
N SER A 113 -11.69 -9.32 -12.40
CA SER A 113 -12.59 -10.45 -12.59
C SER A 113 -11.90 -11.55 -13.42
N ASN A 114 -12.54 -12.68 -13.59
CA ASN A 114 -12.01 -13.76 -14.43
C ASN A 114 -11.74 -13.36 -15.89
N GLN A 115 -12.39 -12.32 -16.37
CA GLN A 115 -12.33 -11.94 -17.80
C GLN A 115 -11.57 -10.64 -18.03
N VAL A 116 -11.67 -9.69 -17.09
CA VAL A 116 -11.14 -8.34 -17.28
C VAL A 116 -10.57 -7.79 -15.99
N TYR A 117 -9.62 -6.91 -16.13
CA TYR A 117 -9.15 -6.03 -15.06
C TYR A 117 -9.10 -4.60 -15.57
N ASN A 118 -9.27 -3.65 -14.66
CA ASN A 118 -9.06 -2.22 -14.94
C ASN A 118 -8.72 -1.44 -13.69
N GLN A 119 -8.07 -0.31 -13.91
CA GLN A 119 -7.77 0.69 -12.90
C GLN A 119 -8.11 2.07 -13.47
N GLY A 120 -8.19 3.08 -12.60
CA GLY A 120 -8.48 4.44 -13.04
C GLY A 120 -9.89 4.61 -13.62
N THR A 121 -10.86 3.84 -13.18
CA THR A 121 -12.28 3.98 -13.55
C THR A 121 -13.09 4.48 -12.36
N ALA A 122 -14.36 4.82 -12.57
CA ALA A 122 -15.28 5.23 -11.51
C ALA A 122 -15.84 4.07 -10.64
N LYS A 123 -15.22 2.89 -10.70
CA LYS A 123 -15.62 1.76 -9.85
C LYS A 123 -15.01 1.91 -8.47
N GLU A 124 -15.81 1.63 -7.45
CA GLU A 124 -15.40 1.73 -6.04
C GLU A 124 -14.11 0.93 -5.75
N ALA A 125 -13.98 -0.27 -6.30
CA ALA A 125 -12.80 -1.12 -6.14
C ALA A 125 -11.48 -0.45 -6.55
N ASN A 126 -11.50 0.56 -7.40
CA ASN A 126 -10.30 1.29 -7.79
C ASN A 126 -9.81 2.28 -6.71
N TYR A 127 -10.61 2.55 -5.69
CA TYR A 127 -10.33 3.53 -4.63
C TYR A 127 -10.26 2.92 -3.24
N LEU A 128 -10.63 1.65 -3.11
CA LEU A 128 -10.52 0.91 -1.86
C LEU A 128 -9.18 0.17 -1.83
N VAL A 129 -8.41 0.43 -0.80
CA VAL A 129 -7.12 -0.20 -0.55
C VAL A 129 -7.07 -0.77 0.86
N PRO A 130 -6.33 -1.86 1.08
CA PRO A 130 -6.08 -2.34 2.43
C PRO A 130 -5.20 -1.35 3.17
N ILE A 131 -5.39 -1.28 4.49
CA ILE A 131 -4.42 -0.71 5.41
C ILE A 131 -4.25 -1.68 6.56
N MET A 132 -3.00 -2.03 6.84
CA MET A 132 -2.63 -2.88 7.96
C MET A 132 -1.54 -2.19 8.75
N THR A 133 -1.63 -2.23 10.07
CA THR A 133 -0.59 -1.77 10.96
C THR A 133 -0.34 -2.80 12.05
N TYR A 134 0.92 -2.99 12.40
CA TYR A 134 1.29 -3.91 13.46
C TYR A 134 2.47 -3.40 14.27
N THR A 135 2.41 -3.54 15.58
CA THR A 135 3.51 -3.37 16.53
C THR A 135 3.22 -4.17 17.81
N GLU A 136 4.26 -4.62 18.48
CA GLU A 136 4.17 -5.22 19.81
C GLU A 136 4.41 -4.21 20.94
N ASN A 137 4.96 -3.05 20.61
CA ASN A 137 5.24 -1.99 21.58
C ASN A 137 3.95 -1.33 22.07
N THR A 138 3.71 -1.39 23.38
CA THR A 138 2.48 -0.86 24.00
C THR A 138 2.29 0.64 23.81
N ALA A 139 3.37 1.42 23.84
CA ALA A 139 3.30 2.86 23.63
C ALA A 139 2.92 3.19 22.18
N LEU A 140 3.50 2.46 21.21
CA LEU A 140 3.17 2.61 19.80
C LEU A 140 1.74 2.14 19.50
N GLN A 141 1.25 1.08 20.17
CA GLN A 141 -0.15 0.66 20.09
C GLN A 141 -1.10 1.76 20.58
N GLN A 142 -0.75 2.48 21.64
CA GLN A 142 -1.57 3.60 22.11
C GLN A 142 -1.63 4.75 21.09
N LEU A 143 -0.53 5.03 20.40
CA LEU A 143 -0.51 6.02 19.32
C LEU A 143 -1.36 5.60 18.11
N GLN A 144 -1.47 4.30 17.85
CA GLN A 144 -2.29 3.77 16.74
C GLN A 144 -3.80 3.83 17.02
N ARG A 145 -4.21 3.76 18.30
CA ARG A 145 -5.64 3.65 18.66
C ARG A 145 -6.56 4.69 18.03
N PRO A 146 -6.24 6.00 18.08
CA PRO A 146 -7.11 7.00 17.48
C PRO A 146 -7.24 6.85 15.96
N PHE A 147 -6.17 6.38 15.32
CA PHE A 147 -6.15 6.11 13.89
C PHE A 147 -6.99 4.87 13.54
N LEU A 148 -6.85 3.78 14.29
CA LEU A 148 -7.59 2.54 14.08
C LEU A 148 -9.05 2.61 14.52
N ALA A 149 -9.44 3.64 15.26
CA ALA A 149 -10.85 3.87 15.62
C ALA A 149 -11.69 4.42 14.47
N CYS A 150 -11.09 4.75 13.34
CA CYS A 150 -11.79 5.20 12.15
C CYS A 150 -12.35 4.02 11.36
N ASP A 151 -13.64 4.05 11.03
CA ASP A 151 -14.27 3.06 10.13
C ASP A 151 -13.72 3.13 8.71
N ARG A 152 -13.29 4.31 8.29
CA ARG A 152 -12.61 4.59 7.03
C ARG A 152 -11.39 5.45 7.27
N LEU A 153 -10.36 5.18 6.49
CA LEU A 153 -9.14 5.95 6.48
C LEU A 153 -8.82 6.39 5.06
N PHE A 154 -8.28 7.58 4.94
CA PHE A 154 -7.71 8.08 3.70
C PHE A 154 -6.18 8.17 3.85
N HIS A 155 -5.45 8.19 2.77
CA HIS A 155 -3.99 8.37 2.81
C HIS A 155 -3.57 9.66 3.55
N GLN A 156 -4.45 10.66 3.59
CA GLN A 156 -4.22 11.88 4.36
C GLN A 156 -4.10 11.61 5.88
N GLN A 157 -4.98 10.78 6.45
CA GLN A 157 -4.88 10.40 7.86
C GLN A 157 -3.65 9.52 8.11
N LEU A 158 -3.33 8.62 7.17
CA LEU A 158 -2.11 7.83 7.25
C LEU A 158 -0.86 8.71 7.28
N SER A 159 -0.79 9.74 6.42
CA SER A 159 0.32 10.69 6.44
C SER A 159 0.45 11.41 7.78
N THR A 160 -0.67 11.87 8.33
CA THR A 160 -0.71 12.51 9.66
C THR A 160 -0.24 11.54 10.75
N PHE A 161 -0.68 10.30 10.69
CA PHE A 161 -0.27 9.26 11.63
C PHE A 161 1.26 9.02 11.57
N ILE A 162 1.82 8.86 10.37
CA ILE A 162 3.27 8.65 10.18
C ILE A 162 4.06 9.84 10.75
N ILE A 163 3.66 11.07 10.45
CA ILE A 163 4.32 12.28 10.96
C ILE A 163 4.28 12.30 12.49
N LYS A 164 3.16 11.91 13.09
CA LYS A 164 3.04 11.81 14.56
C LYS A 164 3.94 10.72 15.14
N MET A 165 4.07 9.58 14.47
CA MET A 165 4.99 8.51 14.84
C MET A 165 6.45 8.96 14.81
N LEU A 166 6.80 9.89 13.92
CA LEU A 166 8.11 10.52 13.85
C LEU A 166 8.35 11.58 14.94
N GLY A 167 7.39 11.76 15.86
CA GLY A 167 7.53 12.65 17.04
C GLY A 167 7.05 14.08 16.82
N TYR A 168 6.46 14.40 15.67
CA TYR A 168 5.89 15.72 15.44
C TYR A 168 4.47 15.83 16.01
N ASP A 169 4.16 16.97 16.62
CA ASP A 169 2.81 17.23 17.10
C ASP A 169 1.91 17.65 15.92
N MET A 170 1.09 16.71 15.51
CA MET A 170 0.11 16.89 14.43
C MET A 170 -1.29 16.54 14.95
N PRO A 171 -2.29 17.40 14.74
CA PRO A 171 -3.66 17.03 15.05
C PRO A 171 -4.07 15.85 14.18
N ILE A 172 -4.69 14.84 14.79
CA ILE A 172 -5.30 13.75 14.04
C ILE A 172 -6.48 14.34 13.28
N SER A 173 -6.46 14.26 11.97
CA SER A 173 -7.57 14.72 11.15
C SER A 173 -8.80 13.88 11.41
N ASP A 174 -9.96 14.52 11.37
CA ASP A 174 -11.26 13.87 11.47
C ASP A 174 -11.38 12.76 10.41
N CYS A 175 -11.71 11.54 10.85
CA CYS A 175 -11.94 10.39 9.96
C CYS A 175 -13.14 10.59 9.00
N GLN A 176 -14.00 11.56 9.28
CA GLN A 176 -15.19 11.82 8.48
C GLN A 176 -14.88 12.61 7.20
N HIS A 177 -13.67 13.16 7.09
CA HIS A 177 -13.27 13.95 5.93
C HIS A 177 -12.04 13.33 5.26
N GLY A 178 -12.08 13.22 3.95
CA GLY A 178 -10.98 12.74 3.16
C GLY A 178 -11.00 13.31 1.76
N VAL A 179 -9.93 13.04 1.04
CA VAL A 179 -9.73 13.53 -0.31
C VAL A 179 -9.35 12.37 -1.23
N ILE A 180 -10.05 12.29 -2.35
CA ILE A 180 -9.71 11.36 -3.44
C ILE A 180 -9.19 12.19 -4.60
N ASN A 181 -7.98 11.88 -5.04
CA ASN A 181 -7.42 12.44 -6.26
C ASN A 181 -7.71 11.48 -7.41
N SER A 182 -8.42 11.96 -8.41
CA SER A 182 -8.70 11.17 -9.61
C SER A 182 -9.06 12.06 -10.79
N LEU A 183 -8.20 12.05 -11.78
CA LEU A 183 -8.46 12.73 -13.06
C LEU A 183 -9.76 12.28 -13.73
N ILE A 184 -10.10 10.99 -13.61
CA ILE A 184 -11.30 10.42 -14.21
C ILE A 184 -12.58 10.91 -13.54
N LEU A 185 -12.54 11.14 -12.22
CA LEU A 185 -13.69 11.57 -11.44
C LEU A 185 -13.91 13.08 -11.54
N THR A 186 -12.83 13.83 -11.55
CA THR A 186 -12.87 15.30 -11.53
C THR A 186 -12.77 15.93 -12.91
N GLY A 187 -12.28 15.18 -13.91
CA GLY A 187 -12.03 15.66 -15.26
C GLY A 187 -10.75 16.49 -15.40
N ASP A 188 -10.09 16.76 -14.30
CA ASP A 188 -8.82 17.46 -14.19
C ASP A 188 -7.95 16.83 -13.10
N SER A 189 -6.83 17.43 -12.73
CA SER A 189 -5.99 17.00 -11.62
C SER A 189 -6.53 17.42 -10.25
N GLY A 190 -7.81 17.67 -10.13
CA GLY A 190 -8.47 18.12 -8.91
C GLY A 190 -8.67 17.01 -7.89
N TYR A 191 -9.24 17.40 -6.78
CA TYR A 191 -9.56 16.54 -5.66
C TYR A 191 -11.08 16.49 -5.47
N LEU A 192 -11.57 15.28 -5.15
CA LEU A 192 -12.93 15.10 -4.68
C LEU A 192 -12.91 15.00 -3.16
N GLU A 193 -13.55 15.93 -2.47
CA GLU A 193 -13.76 15.84 -1.04
C GLU A 193 -14.84 14.80 -0.73
N VAL A 194 -14.54 13.94 0.25
CA VAL A 194 -15.47 12.93 0.75
C VAL A 194 -15.81 13.26 2.19
N GLN A 195 -17.10 13.35 2.48
CA GLN A 195 -17.61 13.66 3.82
C GLN A 195 -18.43 12.50 4.37
N GLY A 196 -18.16 12.16 5.62
CA GLY A 196 -18.90 11.14 6.36
C GLY A 196 -18.70 9.71 5.84
N ASN A 197 -19.53 8.80 6.36
CA ASN A 197 -19.55 7.39 5.95
C ASN A 197 -20.37 7.13 4.69
N GLN A 198 -20.86 8.18 4.04
CA GLN A 198 -21.57 8.06 2.78
C GLN A 198 -20.58 7.74 1.66
N PRO A 199 -20.88 6.78 0.79
CA PRO A 199 -20.06 6.56 -0.40
C PRO A 199 -20.05 7.86 -1.22
N PRO A 200 -18.90 8.22 -1.82
CA PRO A 200 -18.84 9.37 -2.71
C PRO A 200 -19.93 9.32 -3.78
N ALA A 201 -20.48 10.48 -4.13
CA ALA A 201 -21.61 10.58 -5.06
C ALA A 201 -21.37 9.91 -6.43
N PHE A 202 -20.12 9.73 -6.84
CA PHE A 202 -19.77 9.07 -8.09
C PHE A 202 -19.90 7.53 -8.03
N PHE A 203 -19.99 6.93 -6.86
CA PHE A 203 -20.33 5.51 -6.71
C PHE A 203 -21.85 5.27 -6.79
N ILE A 204 -22.64 6.30 -6.69
CA ILE A 204 -24.08 6.22 -6.88
C ILE A 204 -24.32 6.17 -8.40
N PRO A 205 -24.91 5.11 -8.96
CA PRO A 205 -25.24 5.08 -10.38
C PRO A 205 -26.11 6.30 -10.70
N LYS A 206 -25.60 7.22 -11.52
CA LYS A 206 -26.47 8.25 -12.09
C LYS A 206 -27.49 7.47 -12.92
N ASN A 207 -28.74 7.42 -12.46
CA ASN A 207 -29.83 6.96 -13.31
C ASN A 207 -29.72 7.76 -14.59
N ARG A 208 -29.27 7.12 -15.66
CA ARG A 208 -29.36 7.73 -17.00
C ARG A 208 -30.84 7.89 -17.23
N SER A 209 -31.33 9.11 -17.00
CA SER A 209 -32.63 9.52 -17.51
C SER A 209 -32.59 9.24 -19.00
N LYS A 210 -33.47 8.37 -19.44
CA LYS A 210 -33.68 7.99 -20.84
C LYS A 210 -34.10 9.20 -21.67
#